data_a35e08d98f64fee03eb88fde4d86c97c
#
_entry.id   a35e08d98f64fee03eb88fde4d86c97c
#
_cell.length_a   1.000
_cell.length_b   1.000
_cell.length_c   1.000
_cell.angle_alpha   90.00
_cell.angle_beta   90.00
_cell.angle_gamma   90.00
#
_symmetry.space_group_name_H-M   'P 1'
#
loop_
_entity.id
_entity.type
_entity.pdbx_description
1 polymer ?
#
loop_
_entity_poly.entity_id
_entity_poly.type
_entity_poly.pdbx_seq_one_letter_code
_entity_poly.pdbx_strand_id
1 'polypeptide(L)' 'MSINHLLPERVSFEPEEVKVLLTAFDAALRELGLDRSDPAALSVAKRIMALARRGERDPTRLRKDAVKGLRQLSGVANTP' A
#
# COMPACT_ATOMS: atom_id res chain seq x y z
N MET A 1 -28.49 11.56 9.42
CA MET A 1 -27.81 11.80 8.87
C MET A 1 -26.74 11.41 8.90
N SER A 2 -26.29 11.31 8.22
CA SER A 2 -25.29 10.64 8.30
C SER A 2 -24.10 11.34 8.19
N ILE A 3 -23.37 11.34 9.20
CA ILE A 3 -22.07 11.87 9.24
C ILE A 3 -21.20 11.21 8.26
N ASN A 4 -21.50 9.98 7.90
CA ASN A 4 -20.70 9.29 6.93
C ASN A 4 -20.64 9.98 5.62
N HIS A 5 -21.63 10.76 5.32
CA HIS A 5 -21.59 11.53 4.11
C HIS A 5 -20.53 12.58 4.15
N LEU A 6 -20.18 13.02 5.32
CA LEU A 6 -19.20 14.06 5.46
C LEU A 6 -17.79 13.54 5.44
N LEU A 7 -17.64 12.22 5.40
CA LEU A 7 -16.34 11.60 5.40
C LEU A 7 -16.19 10.70 4.20
N PRO A 8 -16.34 11.24 3.02
CA PRO A 8 -16.31 10.42 1.82
C PRO A 8 -14.97 9.75 1.61
N GLU A 9 -13.93 10.32 2.15
CA GLU A 9 -12.63 9.73 2.00
C GLU A 9 -12.44 8.54 2.90
N ARG A 10 -13.37 8.32 3.84
CA ARG A 10 -13.22 7.18 4.65
C ARG A 10 -13.45 5.97 3.82
N VAL A 11 -12.55 5.13 3.74
CA VAL A 11 -12.66 3.92 2.96
C VAL A 11 -12.86 2.76 3.89
N SER A 12 -13.93 2.02 3.66
CA SER A 12 -14.18 0.83 4.43
C SER A 12 -13.83 -0.35 3.57
N PHE A 13 -12.99 -1.22 4.07
CA PHE A 13 -12.66 -2.43 3.36
C PHE A 13 -13.30 -3.62 4.05
N GLU A 14 -13.78 -4.55 3.25
CA GLU A 14 -14.30 -5.80 3.78
C GLU A 14 -13.15 -6.59 4.38
N PRO A 15 -13.44 -7.47 5.34
CA PRO A 15 -12.37 -8.26 5.94
C PRO A 15 -11.52 -9.00 4.93
N GLU A 16 -12.14 -9.48 3.86
CA GLU A 16 -11.39 -10.17 2.83
C GLU A 16 -10.46 -9.25 2.09
N GLU A 17 -10.91 -8.02 1.89
CA GLU A 17 -10.07 -7.04 1.24
C GLU A 17 -8.89 -6.68 2.12
N VAL A 18 -9.13 -6.57 3.42
CA VAL A 18 -8.05 -6.28 4.35
C VAL A 18 -7.00 -7.38 4.29
N LYS A 19 -7.42 -8.63 4.18
CA LYS A 19 -6.47 -9.72 4.07
C LYS A 19 -5.61 -9.59 2.84
N VAL A 20 -6.21 -9.21 1.72
CA VAL A 20 -5.48 -9.00 0.49
C VAL A 20 -4.44 -7.91 0.67
N LEU A 21 -4.85 -6.81 1.30
CA LEU A 21 -3.94 -5.68 1.50
C LEU A 21 -2.79 -6.07 2.41
N LEU A 22 -3.08 -6.81 3.48
CA LEU A 22 -2.03 -7.24 4.40
C LEU A 22 -1.08 -8.22 3.74
N THR A 23 -1.61 -9.11 2.92
CA THR A 23 -0.77 -10.06 2.19
C THR A 23 0.20 -9.31 1.29
N ALA A 24 -0.32 -8.32 0.57
CA ALA A 24 0.51 -7.54 -0.33
C ALA A 24 1.55 -6.73 0.46
N PHE A 25 1.14 -6.17 1.57
CA PHE A 25 2.02 -5.38 2.42
C PHE A 25 3.17 -6.24 2.93
N ASP A 26 2.86 -7.40 3.52
CA ASP A 26 3.90 -8.27 4.03
C ASP A 26 4.84 -8.74 2.92
N ALA A 27 4.30 -9.07 1.78
CA ALA A 27 5.12 -9.52 0.66
C ALA A 27 6.03 -8.40 0.17
N ALA A 28 5.51 -7.19 0.11
CA ALA A 28 6.31 -6.05 -0.33
C ALA A 28 7.45 -5.78 0.65
N LEU A 29 7.16 -5.85 1.95
CA LEU A 29 8.19 -5.63 2.95
C LEU A 29 9.29 -6.68 2.85
N ARG A 30 8.90 -7.93 2.65
CA ARG A 30 9.88 -8.99 2.49
C ARG A 30 10.77 -8.74 1.29
N GLU A 31 10.15 -8.36 0.21
CA GLU A 31 10.89 -8.13 -1.02
C GLU A 31 11.87 -6.97 -0.86
N LEU A 32 11.49 -5.98 -0.08
CA LEU A 32 12.32 -4.81 0.14
C LEU A 32 13.28 -4.99 1.31
N GLY A 33 13.11 -6.05 2.09
CA GLY A 33 13.95 -6.28 3.25
C GLY A 33 13.66 -5.30 4.39
N LEU A 34 12.43 -4.91 4.54
CA LEU A 34 12.04 -3.94 5.54
C LEU A 34 11.28 -4.59 6.69
N ASP A 35 11.46 -4.01 7.87
CA ASP A 35 10.66 -4.38 9.04
C ASP A 35 9.43 -3.50 9.04
N ARG A 36 8.40 -3.97 9.72
CA ARG A 36 7.19 -3.18 9.86
C ARG A 36 7.44 -1.88 10.60
N SER A 37 8.46 -1.86 11.43
CA SER A 37 8.78 -0.65 12.19
C SER A 37 9.62 0.32 11.40
N ASP A 38 10.06 -0.07 10.22
CA ASP A 38 10.86 0.81 9.39
C ASP A 38 9.98 1.96 8.88
N PRO A 39 10.49 3.19 8.92
CA PRO A 39 9.71 4.32 8.38
C PRO A 39 9.26 4.09 6.94
N ALA A 40 10.07 3.39 6.15
CA ALA A 40 9.70 3.14 4.77
C ALA A 40 8.50 2.20 4.66
N ALA A 41 8.23 1.42 5.70
CA ALA A 41 7.06 0.55 5.67
C ALA A 41 5.77 1.37 5.58
N LEU A 42 5.76 2.54 6.18
CA LEU A 42 4.59 3.40 6.09
C LEU A 42 4.35 3.83 4.64
N SER A 43 5.42 4.12 3.93
CA SER A 43 5.30 4.48 2.51
C SER A 43 4.72 3.33 1.70
N VAL A 44 5.14 2.10 2.01
CA VAL A 44 4.59 0.93 1.35
C VAL A 44 3.11 0.82 1.63
N ALA A 45 2.72 0.99 2.89
CA ALA A 45 1.32 0.89 3.27
C ALA A 45 0.48 1.95 2.56
N LYS A 46 0.97 3.16 2.53
CA LYS A 46 0.25 4.25 1.87
C LYS A 46 0.05 3.98 0.39
N ARG A 47 1.07 3.44 -0.24
CA ARG A 47 0.99 3.14 -1.66
C ARG A 47 -0.05 2.04 -1.92
N ILE A 48 -0.03 0.99 -1.10
CA ILE A 48 -0.98 -0.09 -1.24
C ILE A 48 -2.40 0.42 -1.03
N MET A 49 -2.59 1.26 -0.02
CA MET A 49 -3.92 1.82 0.24
C MET A 49 -4.40 2.68 -0.93
N ALA A 50 -3.50 3.45 -1.50
CA ALA A 50 -3.86 4.30 -2.62
C ALA A 50 -4.30 3.46 -3.83
N LEU A 51 -3.59 2.38 -4.08
CA LEU A 51 -3.95 1.49 -5.17
C LEU A 51 -5.28 0.80 -4.90
N ALA A 52 -5.49 0.39 -3.66
CA ALA A 52 -6.73 -0.28 -3.29
C ALA A 52 -7.92 0.65 -3.46
N ARG A 53 -7.75 1.93 -3.18
CA ARG A 53 -8.83 2.89 -3.37
C ARG A 53 -9.21 3.04 -4.82
N ARG A 54 -8.27 2.77 -5.70
CA ARG A 54 -8.55 2.80 -7.14
C ARG A 54 -9.21 1.54 -7.62
N GLY A 55 -9.34 0.55 -6.74
CA GLY A 55 -10.00 -0.68 -7.09
C GLY A 55 -9.07 -1.86 -7.29
N GLU A 56 -7.77 -1.67 -7.12
CA GLU A 56 -6.85 -2.78 -7.27
C GLU A 56 -7.03 -3.76 -6.14
N ARG A 57 -7.22 -5.03 -6.45
CA ARG A 57 -7.44 -6.07 -5.44
C ARG A 57 -6.55 -7.28 -5.63
N ASP A 58 -5.69 -7.25 -6.63
CA ASP A 58 -4.78 -8.35 -6.88
C ASP A 58 -3.56 -8.16 -5.99
N PRO A 59 -3.32 -9.06 -5.04
CA PRO A 59 -2.19 -8.87 -4.12
C PRO A 59 -0.86 -8.82 -4.84
N THR A 60 -0.72 -9.55 -5.94
CA THR A 60 0.51 -9.52 -6.70
C THR A 60 0.76 -8.15 -7.30
N ARG A 61 -0.27 -7.54 -7.84
CA ARG A 61 -0.13 -6.22 -8.43
C ARG A 61 0.10 -5.16 -7.36
N LEU A 62 -0.61 -5.29 -6.25
CA LEU A 62 -0.42 -4.36 -5.14
C LEU A 62 1.02 -4.41 -4.66
N ARG A 63 1.55 -5.62 -4.51
CA ARG A 63 2.93 -5.77 -4.08
C ARG A 63 3.89 -5.20 -5.09
N LYS A 64 3.72 -5.57 -6.35
CA LYS A 64 4.62 -5.10 -7.40
C LYS A 64 4.64 -3.59 -7.49
N ASP A 65 3.47 -2.99 -7.50
CA ASP A 65 3.38 -1.54 -7.63
C ASP A 65 3.94 -0.83 -6.41
N ALA A 66 3.70 -1.38 -5.24
CA ALA A 66 4.23 -0.77 -4.02
C ALA A 66 5.75 -0.84 -4.00
N VAL A 67 6.30 -1.99 -4.35
CA VAL A 67 7.74 -2.16 -4.39
C VAL A 67 8.36 -1.24 -5.44
N LYS A 68 7.74 -1.21 -6.60
CA LYS A 68 8.23 -0.36 -7.68
C LYS A 68 8.21 1.10 -7.30
N GLY A 69 7.11 1.52 -6.67
CA GLY A 69 6.99 2.91 -6.25
C GLY A 69 8.07 3.29 -5.27
N LEU A 70 8.35 2.42 -4.30
CA LEU A 70 9.36 2.72 -3.33
C LEU A 70 10.75 2.71 -3.94
N ARG A 71 11.00 1.77 -4.82
CA ARG A 71 12.29 1.71 -5.49
C ARG A 71 12.52 2.91 -6.38
N GLN A 72 11.47 3.44 -6.97
CA GLN A 72 11.60 4.63 -7.78
C GLN A 72 11.96 5.84 -6.94
N LEU A 73 11.41 5.92 -5.74
CA LEU A 73 11.78 6.99 -4.85
C LEU A 73 13.25 6.90 -4.47
N SER A 74 13.70 5.69 -4.17
CA SER A 74 15.10 5.50 -3.85
C SER A 74 15.96 5.71 -5.08
N GLY A 75 15.48 5.22 -6.21
CA GLY A 75 16.23 5.32 -7.45
C GLY A 75 16.44 6.73 -7.89
N VAL A 76 15.48 7.59 -7.63
CA VAL A 76 15.61 8.99 -7.99
C VAL A 76 16.81 9.59 -7.29
N ALA A 77 17.01 9.21 -6.04
CA ALA A 77 18.13 9.73 -5.29
C ALA A 77 19.46 9.27 -5.89
N ASN A 78 19.44 8.11 -6.52
CA ASN A 78 20.66 7.56 -7.09
C ASN A 78 20.82 7.84 -8.54
N THR A 79 19.82 8.35 -9.17
CA THR A 79 19.90 8.59 -10.60
C THR A 79 20.80 9.75 -10.88
N PRO A 80 21.77 9.57 -11.69
CA PRO A 80 22.70 10.64 -12.01
C PRO A 80 22.03 11.74 -12.79
#